data_806679f5bd95bc306538170ea1577fa3
#
_entry.id   806679f5bd95bc306538170ea1577fa3
#
_cell.length_a   1.000
_cell.length_b   1.000
_cell.length_c   1.000
_cell.angle_alpha   90.00
_cell.angle_beta   90.00
_cell.angle_gamma   90.00
#
_symmetry.space_group_name_H-M   'P 1'
#
loop_
_entity.id
_entity.type
_entity.pdbx_description
1 polymer ?
#
loop_
_entity_poly.entity_id
_entity_poly.type
_entity_poly.pdbx_seq_one_letter_code
_entity_poly.pdbx_strand_id
1 'polypeptide(L)'
;LDIETVGYVQFDENRVLTVSPRVEGWIEKLFVKAVGNSVKAGEPLYSIYSPEMVNAQEELVLASQRGNQVLIDAAEERLRALQVSESEIKKLKETRKIQKTITVKAKQSGVLDRLTVREGAFVTPSMNLMTIAQLDKIWVIAEVFERQLNQVEVGNDVQMNLEYAPGKEWQGKVDYVYPSLNPKTRTGQVRIHFDNPDGFLKPGMFANLNIKAGLGDKNLIIPKEALIRMGDSNRVVLALGDGKFKSVNVDVGRLGSSRVEILSGLMAGDEIVTSAQFLIDSESSKSSDFKRMNHDSNTDSESHDSMSSDAAAQAVWVEATVKNVMPQHSMVTLEHGEISEWDWPAMT
;
A
#
# COMPACT_ATOMS: atom_id res chain seq x y z
N LEU A 1 -11.15 -4.60 9.48
CA LEU A 1 -10.31 -3.46 9.90
C LEU A 1 -10.01 -2.58 8.70
N ASP A 2 -10.09 -1.28 8.87
CA ASP A 2 -9.83 -0.30 7.82
C ASP A 2 -8.40 0.20 7.95
N ILE A 3 -7.65 0.13 6.86
CA ILE A 3 -6.30 0.69 6.75
C ILE A 3 -6.38 1.88 5.82
N GLU A 4 -6.30 3.07 6.39
CA GLU A 4 -6.23 4.31 5.62
C GLU A 4 -4.79 4.56 5.19
N THR A 5 -4.60 4.80 3.90
CA THR A 5 -3.31 5.06 3.29
C THR A 5 -3.46 5.94 2.06
N VAL A 6 -2.34 6.26 1.47
CA VAL A 6 -2.25 7.08 0.27
C VAL A 6 -1.55 6.33 -0.86
N GLY A 7 -1.83 6.71 -2.08
CA GLY A 7 -1.20 6.09 -3.23
C GLY A 7 -1.19 6.99 -4.46
N TYR A 8 -0.51 6.52 -5.49
CA TYR A 8 -0.41 7.21 -6.77
C TYR A 8 -1.00 6.35 -7.88
N VAL A 9 -1.80 6.99 -8.71
CA VAL A 9 -2.32 6.37 -9.93
C VAL A 9 -1.17 6.16 -10.92
N GLN A 10 -1.08 4.95 -11.47
CA GLN A 10 -0.09 4.56 -12.48
C GLN A 10 -0.76 3.84 -13.63
N PHE A 11 -0.09 3.78 -14.77
CA PHE A 11 -0.51 2.92 -15.86
C PHE A 11 -0.49 1.45 -15.43
N ASP A 12 -1.42 0.66 -15.96
CA ASP A 12 -1.29 -0.79 -15.94
C ASP A 12 -0.17 -1.19 -16.91
N GLU A 13 1.00 -1.57 -16.37
CA GLU A 13 2.18 -1.93 -17.16
C GLU A 13 1.92 -3.10 -18.12
N ASN A 14 0.97 -4.00 -17.80
CA ASN A 14 0.57 -5.09 -18.68
C ASN A 14 -0.16 -4.60 -19.94
N ARG A 15 -0.62 -3.34 -19.92
CA ARG A 15 -1.38 -2.70 -20.99
C ARG A 15 -0.62 -1.57 -21.68
N VAL A 16 0.67 -1.54 -21.45
CA VAL A 16 1.60 -0.61 -22.09
C VAL A 16 2.25 -1.30 -23.27
N LEU A 17 2.06 -0.75 -24.47
CA LEU A 17 2.67 -1.23 -25.70
C LEU A 17 3.83 -0.34 -26.10
N THR A 18 5.02 -0.93 -26.17
CA THR A 18 6.19 -0.28 -26.75
C THR A 18 6.20 -0.49 -28.26
N VAL A 19 6.37 0.58 -29.02
CA VAL A 19 6.45 0.58 -30.47
C VAL A 19 7.91 0.81 -30.87
N SER A 20 8.53 -0.24 -31.43
CA SER A 20 9.89 -0.24 -31.97
C SER A 20 9.84 -0.59 -33.46
N PRO A 21 10.73 -0.03 -34.30
CA PRO A 21 10.77 -0.39 -35.70
C PRO A 21 11.31 -1.83 -35.86
N ARG A 22 10.94 -2.49 -36.93
CA ARG A 22 11.44 -3.84 -37.25
C ARG A 22 12.66 -3.83 -38.18
N VAL A 23 12.84 -2.71 -38.84
CA VAL A 23 13.92 -2.44 -39.76
C VAL A 23 14.61 -1.14 -39.43
N GLU A 24 15.85 -1.00 -39.82
CA GLU A 24 16.52 0.30 -39.80
C GLU A 24 16.02 1.18 -40.94
N GLY A 25 16.02 2.49 -40.71
CA GLY A 25 15.60 3.44 -41.72
C GLY A 25 15.32 4.82 -41.17
N TRP A 26 14.75 5.69 -42.01
CA TRP A 26 14.45 7.06 -41.71
C TRP A 26 12.94 7.24 -41.53
N ILE A 27 12.56 7.95 -40.45
CA ILE A 27 11.17 8.36 -40.22
C ILE A 27 10.84 9.52 -41.19
N GLU A 28 10.01 9.23 -42.16
CA GLU A 28 9.59 10.25 -43.14
C GLU A 28 8.48 11.15 -42.58
N LYS A 29 7.53 10.55 -41.88
CA LYS A 29 6.38 11.26 -41.32
C LYS A 29 5.93 10.66 -40.00
N LEU A 30 5.58 11.52 -39.03
CA LEU A 30 4.89 11.19 -37.82
C LEU A 30 3.44 11.66 -37.88
N PHE A 31 2.51 10.73 -37.69
CA PHE A 31 1.08 11.04 -37.65
C PHE A 31 0.63 11.43 -36.24
N VAL A 32 1.27 10.86 -35.22
CA VAL A 32 1.05 11.17 -33.80
C VAL A 32 2.21 12.04 -33.31
N LYS A 33 1.93 13.31 -32.96
CA LYS A 33 2.99 14.32 -32.78
C LYS A 33 3.22 14.77 -31.34
N ALA A 34 2.31 14.41 -30.42
CA ALA A 34 2.38 14.85 -29.03
C ALA A 34 2.00 13.75 -28.03
N VAL A 35 2.73 13.73 -26.91
CA VAL A 35 2.36 12.94 -25.73
C VAL A 35 0.98 13.39 -25.26
N GLY A 36 0.15 12.43 -24.82
CA GLY A 36 -1.24 12.66 -24.44
C GLY A 36 -2.25 12.52 -25.60
N ASN A 37 -1.80 12.38 -26.85
CA ASN A 37 -2.71 12.13 -27.97
C ASN A 37 -3.35 10.73 -27.84
N SER A 38 -4.66 10.69 -28.04
CA SER A 38 -5.41 9.43 -28.17
C SER A 38 -5.11 8.80 -29.53
N VAL A 39 -4.91 7.51 -29.53
CA VAL A 39 -4.64 6.68 -30.71
C VAL A 39 -5.62 5.51 -30.74
N LYS A 40 -6.20 5.22 -31.90
CA LYS A 40 -7.08 4.07 -32.11
C LYS A 40 -6.32 2.91 -32.78
N ALA A 41 -6.72 1.69 -32.48
CA ALA A 41 -6.17 0.53 -33.18
C ALA A 41 -6.37 0.66 -34.71
N GLY A 42 -5.30 0.41 -35.47
CA GLY A 42 -5.28 0.59 -36.92
C GLY A 42 -4.95 2.02 -37.40
N GLU A 43 -4.89 2.99 -36.52
CA GLU A 43 -4.50 4.37 -36.86
C GLU A 43 -3.01 4.45 -37.22
N PRO A 44 -2.62 5.25 -38.25
CA PRO A 44 -1.23 5.40 -38.63
C PRO A 44 -0.44 6.11 -37.52
N LEU A 45 0.74 5.57 -37.20
CA LEU A 45 1.67 6.13 -36.21
C LEU A 45 2.79 6.90 -36.88
N TYR A 46 3.49 6.26 -37.78
CA TYR A 46 4.58 6.84 -38.54
C TYR A 46 4.78 6.15 -39.90
N SER A 47 5.47 6.81 -40.81
CA SER A 47 5.97 6.19 -42.03
C SER A 47 7.48 6.13 -41.98
N ILE A 48 8.03 5.01 -42.45
CA ILE A 48 9.49 4.72 -42.47
C ILE A 48 9.92 4.42 -43.89
N TYR A 49 11.05 5.01 -44.26
CA TYR A 49 11.82 4.60 -45.43
C TYR A 49 12.93 3.66 -44.97
N SER A 50 13.02 2.48 -45.56
CA SER A 50 14.06 1.49 -45.28
C SER A 50 14.54 0.85 -46.55
N PRO A 51 15.87 0.87 -46.85
CA PRO A 51 16.42 0.16 -47.96
C PRO A 51 16.16 -1.36 -47.91
N GLU A 52 16.23 -1.95 -46.73
CA GLU A 52 15.93 -3.37 -46.53
C GLU A 52 14.49 -3.72 -46.95
N MET A 53 13.56 -2.85 -46.61
CA MET A 53 12.15 -3.03 -46.96
C MET A 53 11.90 -2.88 -48.46
N VAL A 54 12.61 -1.97 -49.13
CA VAL A 54 12.60 -1.80 -50.60
C VAL A 54 13.11 -3.07 -51.25
N ASN A 55 14.29 -3.57 -50.85
CA ASN A 55 14.89 -4.78 -51.37
C ASN A 55 13.98 -6.00 -51.24
N ALA A 56 13.34 -6.19 -50.07
CA ALA A 56 12.41 -7.30 -49.85
C ALA A 56 11.20 -7.23 -50.78
N GLN A 57 10.68 -6.03 -51.09
CA GLN A 57 9.62 -5.84 -52.07
C GLN A 57 10.11 -6.15 -53.50
N GLU A 58 11.31 -5.73 -53.87
CA GLU A 58 11.91 -6.03 -55.16
C GLU A 58 12.06 -7.54 -55.36
N GLU A 59 12.50 -8.27 -54.34
CA GLU A 59 12.60 -9.75 -54.40
C GLU A 59 11.24 -10.39 -54.68
N LEU A 60 10.17 -9.94 -54.01
CA LEU A 60 8.81 -10.48 -54.27
C LEU A 60 8.34 -10.18 -55.71
N VAL A 61 8.59 -8.96 -56.20
CA VAL A 61 8.18 -8.58 -57.57
C VAL A 61 8.93 -9.42 -58.58
N LEU A 62 10.26 -9.61 -58.43
CA LEU A 62 11.08 -10.44 -59.30
C LEU A 62 10.71 -11.91 -59.24
N ALA A 63 10.46 -12.47 -58.05
CA ALA A 63 9.97 -13.85 -57.89
C ALA A 63 8.62 -14.08 -58.62
N SER A 64 7.71 -13.10 -58.44
CA SER A 64 6.41 -13.13 -59.14
C SER A 64 6.49 -13.08 -60.67
N GLN A 65 7.43 -12.29 -61.19
CA GLN A 65 7.69 -12.21 -62.65
C GLN A 65 8.24 -13.52 -63.22
N ARG A 66 9.07 -14.22 -62.44
CA ARG A 66 9.67 -15.52 -62.84
C ARG A 66 8.69 -16.69 -62.66
N GLY A 67 7.60 -16.52 -61.97
CA GLY A 67 6.57 -17.57 -61.72
C GLY A 67 7.09 -18.71 -60.82
N ASN A 68 8.14 -18.50 -60.05
CA ASN A 68 8.68 -19.51 -59.15
C ASN A 68 8.01 -19.42 -57.79
N GLN A 69 7.12 -20.36 -57.49
CA GLN A 69 6.29 -20.36 -56.27
C GLN A 69 7.15 -20.41 -54.99
N VAL A 70 8.22 -21.19 -54.97
CA VAL A 70 9.10 -21.31 -53.80
C VAL A 70 9.76 -19.96 -53.45
N LEU A 71 10.20 -19.21 -54.47
CA LEU A 71 10.76 -17.87 -54.25
C LEU A 71 9.73 -16.83 -53.86
N ILE A 72 8.50 -16.98 -54.38
CA ILE A 72 7.37 -16.11 -53.98
C ILE A 72 7.05 -16.32 -52.53
N ASP A 73 6.88 -17.58 -52.10
CA ASP A 73 6.57 -17.91 -50.71
C ASP A 73 7.65 -17.42 -49.71
N ALA A 74 8.91 -17.60 -50.08
CA ALA A 74 10.06 -17.12 -49.29
C ALA A 74 10.10 -15.57 -49.16
N ALA A 75 9.82 -14.86 -50.27
CA ALA A 75 9.79 -13.40 -50.29
C ALA A 75 8.58 -12.86 -49.50
N GLU A 76 7.40 -13.51 -49.58
CA GLU A 76 6.24 -13.16 -48.76
C GLU A 76 6.55 -13.35 -47.28
N GLU A 77 7.14 -14.48 -46.87
CA GLU A 77 7.49 -14.75 -45.48
C GLU A 77 8.46 -13.71 -44.92
N ARG A 78 9.45 -13.30 -45.74
CA ARG A 78 10.35 -12.22 -45.37
C ARG A 78 9.61 -10.90 -45.13
N LEU A 79 8.68 -10.54 -46.02
CA LEU A 79 7.85 -9.32 -45.82
C LEU A 79 6.94 -9.41 -44.60
N ARG A 80 6.37 -10.60 -44.27
CA ARG A 80 5.62 -10.85 -43.04
C ARG A 80 6.50 -10.66 -41.80
N ALA A 81 7.73 -11.20 -41.82
CA ALA A 81 8.71 -11.03 -40.76
C ALA A 81 9.03 -9.54 -40.48
N LEU A 82 9.05 -8.73 -41.54
CA LEU A 82 9.20 -7.27 -41.48
C LEU A 82 7.91 -6.53 -41.11
N GLN A 83 6.85 -7.26 -40.79
CA GLN A 83 5.52 -6.73 -40.39
C GLN A 83 4.77 -5.93 -41.49
N VAL A 84 5.05 -6.21 -42.75
CA VAL A 84 4.19 -5.74 -43.85
C VAL A 84 2.86 -6.46 -43.79
N SER A 85 1.77 -5.72 -43.88
CA SER A 85 0.42 -6.30 -43.80
C SER A 85 0.12 -7.19 -45.02
N GLU A 86 -0.70 -8.24 -44.82
CA GLU A 86 -1.14 -9.11 -45.91
C GLU A 86 -1.82 -8.33 -47.06
N SER A 87 -2.55 -7.27 -46.72
CA SER A 87 -3.17 -6.39 -47.70
C SER A 87 -2.16 -5.65 -48.58
N GLU A 88 -1.03 -5.25 -47.99
CA GLU A 88 0.06 -4.57 -48.71
C GLU A 88 0.84 -5.57 -49.58
N ILE A 89 1.11 -6.78 -49.06
CA ILE A 89 1.76 -7.85 -49.82
C ILE A 89 0.90 -8.22 -51.03
N LYS A 90 -0.41 -8.41 -50.85
CA LYS A 90 -1.35 -8.69 -51.96
C LYS A 90 -1.35 -7.56 -52.99
N LYS A 91 -1.46 -6.32 -52.53
CA LYS A 91 -1.44 -5.14 -53.38
C LYS A 91 -0.09 -5.05 -54.17
N LEU A 92 1.03 -5.39 -53.55
CA LEU A 92 2.33 -5.41 -54.19
C LEU A 92 2.41 -6.47 -55.31
N LYS A 93 1.87 -7.67 -55.08
CA LYS A 93 1.77 -8.74 -56.10
C LYS A 93 0.90 -8.34 -57.31
N GLU A 94 -0.24 -7.70 -57.03
CA GLU A 94 -1.17 -7.26 -58.07
C GLU A 94 -0.64 -6.07 -58.88
N THR A 95 -0.13 -5.05 -58.20
CA THR A 95 0.28 -3.78 -58.82
C THR A 95 1.74 -3.78 -59.28
N ARG A 96 2.59 -4.66 -58.68
CA ARG A 96 4.04 -4.69 -58.85
C ARG A 96 4.74 -3.34 -58.59
N LYS A 97 4.08 -2.50 -57.78
CA LYS A 97 4.53 -1.13 -57.53
C LYS A 97 5.21 -1.08 -56.14
N ILE A 98 6.51 -0.93 -56.11
CA ILE A 98 7.31 -0.85 -54.89
C ILE A 98 6.97 0.43 -54.17
N GLN A 99 6.69 0.32 -52.88
CA GLN A 99 6.47 1.46 -52.01
C GLN A 99 7.76 1.79 -51.26
N LYS A 100 8.28 3.00 -51.46
CA LYS A 100 9.53 3.42 -50.78
C LYS A 100 9.33 3.57 -49.28
N THR A 101 8.14 3.99 -48.84
CA THR A 101 7.79 4.19 -47.46
C THR A 101 6.66 3.27 -47.05
N ILE A 102 6.75 2.72 -45.84
CA ILE A 102 5.72 1.86 -45.27
C ILE A 102 5.16 2.57 -44.02
N THR A 103 3.83 2.54 -43.89
CA THR A 103 3.14 3.15 -42.77
C THR A 103 2.90 2.11 -41.69
N VAL A 104 3.46 2.32 -40.51
CA VAL A 104 3.24 1.51 -39.31
C VAL A 104 2.01 2.01 -38.59
N LYS A 105 1.11 1.08 -38.26
CA LYS A 105 -0.18 1.37 -37.59
C LYS A 105 -0.19 0.88 -36.15
N ALA A 106 -1.01 1.52 -35.33
CA ALA A 106 -1.22 1.13 -33.94
C ALA A 106 -1.87 -0.26 -33.84
N LYS A 107 -1.30 -1.13 -33.01
CA LYS A 107 -1.85 -2.47 -32.76
C LYS A 107 -2.99 -2.45 -31.75
N GLN A 108 -3.02 -1.42 -30.88
CA GLN A 108 -4.05 -1.24 -29.86
C GLN A 108 -4.44 0.23 -29.75
N SER A 109 -5.63 0.47 -29.23
CA SER A 109 -6.05 1.83 -28.83
C SER A 109 -5.45 2.20 -27.49
N GLY A 110 -5.23 3.50 -27.26
CA GLY A 110 -4.67 4.01 -26.02
C GLY A 110 -4.28 5.47 -26.13
N VAL A 111 -3.46 5.92 -25.21
CA VAL A 111 -2.88 7.27 -25.17
C VAL A 111 -1.38 7.18 -25.33
N LEU A 112 -0.80 8.08 -26.10
CA LEU A 112 0.64 8.19 -26.26
C LEU A 112 1.26 8.67 -24.95
N ASP A 113 1.96 7.80 -24.24
CA ASP A 113 2.66 8.13 -22.99
C ASP A 113 4.05 8.73 -23.25
N ARG A 114 4.76 8.20 -24.25
CA ARG A 114 6.12 8.65 -24.58
C ARG A 114 6.32 8.72 -26.10
N LEU A 115 7.06 9.72 -26.53
CA LEU A 115 7.47 9.91 -27.92
C LEU A 115 8.94 10.35 -27.94
N THR A 116 9.84 9.47 -28.41
CA THR A 116 11.28 9.68 -28.40
C THR A 116 11.87 10.02 -29.76
N VAL A 117 11.07 9.92 -30.81
CA VAL A 117 11.50 10.10 -32.20
C VAL A 117 10.92 11.38 -32.83
N ARG A 118 11.58 11.88 -33.87
CA ARG A 118 11.11 13.01 -34.68
C ARG A 118 11.18 12.65 -36.17
N GLU A 119 10.46 13.39 -37.02
CA GLU A 119 10.55 13.29 -38.48
C GLU A 119 12.00 13.54 -38.93
N GLY A 120 12.49 12.76 -39.88
CA GLY A 120 13.83 12.80 -40.36
C GLY A 120 14.88 12.02 -39.55
N ALA A 121 14.50 11.48 -38.38
CA ALA A 121 15.41 10.69 -37.57
C ALA A 121 15.70 9.34 -38.19
N PHE A 122 16.98 8.89 -38.12
CA PHE A 122 17.36 7.52 -38.39
C PHE A 122 17.06 6.65 -37.17
N VAL A 123 16.44 5.49 -37.39
CA VAL A 123 16.01 4.58 -36.33
C VAL A 123 16.47 3.15 -36.60
N THR A 124 16.68 2.40 -35.52
CA THR A 124 17.08 0.99 -35.55
C THR A 124 16.13 0.12 -34.75
N PRO A 125 16.05 -1.20 -34.97
CA PRO A 125 15.13 -2.11 -34.26
C PRO A 125 15.29 -2.09 -32.74
N SER A 126 16.43 -1.69 -32.20
CA SER A 126 16.67 -1.57 -30.74
C SER A 126 16.06 -0.32 -30.12
N MET A 127 15.63 0.64 -30.91
CA MET A 127 15.06 1.90 -30.40
C MET A 127 13.60 1.76 -30.03
N ASN A 128 13.24 2.30 -28.87
CA ASN A 128 11.85 2.52 -28.48
C ASN A 128 11.41 3.88 -29.04
N LEU A 129 10.54 3.89 -30.05
CA LEU A 129 10.08 5.13 -30.68
C LEU A 129 8.97 5.82 -29.91
N MET A 130 8.05 5.04 -29.39
CA MET A 130 6.91 5.54 -28.65
C MET A 130 6.29 4.45 -27.75
N THR A 131 5.55 4.89 -26.76
CA THR A 131 4.82 4.02 -25.85
C THR A 131 3.35 4.40 -25.86
N ILE A 132 2.47 3.43 -26.04
CA ILE A 132 1.02 3.60 -26.05
C ILE A 132 0.46 2.84 -24.86
N ALA A 133 -0.22 3.53 -23.96
CA ALA A 133 -0.82 2.97 -22.76
C ALA A 133 -2.35 3.02 -22.83
N GLN A 134 -3.01 1.95 -22.41
CA GLN A 134 -4.46 1.94 -22.22
C GLN A 134 -4.79 2.57 -20.87
N LEU A 135 -5.90 3.30 -20.80
CA LEU A 135 -6.35 4.00 -19.58
C LEU A 135 -7.67 3.46 -19.02
N ASP A 136 -8.31 2.51 -19.69
CA ASP A 136 -9.57 1.90 -19.24
C ASP A 136 -9.45 1.12 -17.94
N LYS A 137 -8.24 0.71 -17.63
CA LYS A 137 -7.83 0.11 -16.36
C LYS A 137 -6.52 0.73 -15.91
N ILE A 138 -6.41 0.98 -14.63
CA ILE A 138 -5.25 1.62 -14.03
C ILE A 138 -4.84 0.91 -12.75
N TRP A 139 -3.62 1.10 -12.36
CA TRP A 139 -3.11 0.71 -11.06
C TRP A 139 -3.04 1.90 -10.14
N VAL A 140 -3.22 1.63 -8.86
CA VAL A 140 -2.84 2.56 -7.80
C VAL A 140 -1.83 1.85 -6.91
N ILE A 141 -0.66 2.45 -6.75
CA ILE A 141 0.37 1.94 -5.86
C ILE A 141 0.20 2.66 -4.53
N ALA A 142 -0.29 1.92 -3.55
CA ALA A 142 -0.46 2.38 -2.18
C ALA A 142 0.79 2.14 -1.34
N GLU A 143 1.08 3.05 -0.40
CA GLU A 143 2.17 2.89 0.56
C GLU A 143 1.63 2.56 1.94
N VAL A 144 1.73 1.29 2.34
CA VAL A 144 1.23 0.78 3.62
C VAL A 144 2.37 0.65 4.61
N PHE A 145 2.21 1.13 5.84
CA PHE A 145 3.22 0.99 6.88
C PHE A 145 3.52 -0.48 7.20
N GLU A 146 4.79 -0.80 7.46
CA GLU A 146 5.28 -2.14 7.78
C GLU A 146 4.42 -2.88 8.81
N ARG A 147 4.02 -2.18 9.89
CA ARG A 147 3.19 -2.73 10.98
C ARG A 147 1.78 -3.15 10.53
N GLN A 148 1.28 -2.65 9.41
CA GLN A 148 -0.05 -2.93 8.89
C GLN A 148 -0.01 -3.83 7.64
N LEU A 149 1.17 -3.97 7.02
CA LEU A 149 1.34 -4.67 5.75
C LEU A 149 0.95 -6.16 5.85
N ASN A 150 1.22 -6.80 6.99
CA ASN A 150 0.85 -8.19 7.26
C ASN A 150 -0.66 -8.43 7.35
N GLN A 151 -1.46 -7.36 7.39
CA GLN A 151 -2.92 -7.41 7.43
C GLN A 151 -3.53 -7.28 6.03
N VAL A 152 -2.71 -6.89 5.04
CA VAL A 152 -3.17 -6.69 3.66
C VAL A 152 -2.93 -7.97 2.87
N GLU A 153 -4.00 -8.49 2.30
CA GLU A 153 -3.98 -9.70 1.47
C GLU A 153 -4.51 -9.39 0.07
N VAL A 154 -4.03 -10.17 -0.91
CA VAL A 154 -4.56 -10.12 -2.28
C VAL A 154 -6.04 -10.45 -2.25
N GLY A 155 -6.86 -9.63 -2.93
CA GLY A 155 -8.31 -9.75 -2.95
C GLY A 155 -9.04 -8.85 -1.95
N ASN A 156 -8.35 -8.19 -1.01
CA ASN A 156 -8.98 -7.21 -0.12
C ASN A 156 -9.67 -6.10 -0.93
N ASP A 157 -10.88 -5.73 -0.54
CA ASP A 157 -11.61 -4.62 -1.14
C ASP A 157 -10.97 -3.29 -0.73
N VAL A 158 -10.87 -2.39 -1.69
CA VAL A 158 -10.30 -1.06 -1.50
C VAL A 158 -11.26 0.00 -2.00
N GLN A 159 -11.50 0.99 -1.18
CA GLN A 159 -12.24 2.19 -1.53
C GLN A 159 -11.24 3.33 -1.73
N MET A 160 -11.35 4.02 -2.87
CA MET A 160 -10.51 5.14 -3.23
C MET A 160 -11.35 6.41 -3.35
N ASN A 161 -10.84 7.51 -2.85
CA ASN A 161 -11.36 8.84 -3.08
C ASN A 161 -10.24 9.82 -3.46
N LEU A 162 -10.64 10.90 -4.11
CA LEU A 162 -9.74 11.94 -4.60
C LEU A 162 -10.19 13.28 -4.03
N GLU A 163 -9.28 14.06 -3.48
CA GLU A 163 -9.60 15.33 -2.85
C GLU A 163 -10.27 16.33 -3.81
N TYR A 164 -9.87 16.31 -5.10
CA TYR A 164 -10.43 17.19 -6.12
C TYR A 164 -11.73 16.67 -6.77
N ALA A 165 -12.24 15.52 -6.34
CA ALA A 165 -13.52 14.96 -6.79
C ALA A 165 -14.38 14.53 -5.59
N PRO A 166 -14.80 15.47 -4.74
CA PRO A 166 -15.54 15.16 -3.53
C PRO A 166 -16.86 14.47 -3.87
N GLY A 167 -17.16 13.40 -3.15
CA GLY A 167 -18.38 12.60 -3.33
C GLY A 167 -18.29 11.54 -4.43
N LYS A 168 -17.18 11.44 -5.17
CA LYS A 168 -16.94 10.34 -6.12
C LYS A 168 -16.01 9.31 -5.48
N GLU A 169 -16.44 8.07 -5.49
CA GLU A 169 -15.72 6.93 -4.92
C GLU A 169 -15.48 5.87 -5.98
N TRP A 170 -14.33 5.25 -5.93
CA TRP A 170 -13.97 4.13 -6.79
C TRP A 170 -13.74 2.90 -5.94
N GLN A 171 -14.21 1.77 -6.41
CA GLN A 171 -14.01 0.47 -5.79
C GLN A 171 -12.96 -0.30 -6.56
N GLY A 172 -12.01 -0.86 -5.84
CA GLY A 172 -10.93 -1.67 -6.39
C GLY A 172 -10.61 -2.85 -5.50
N LYS A 173 -9.62 -3.63 -5.92
CA LYS A 173 -9.13 -4.79 -5.15
C LYS A 173 -7.62 -4.80 -5.12
N VAL A 174 -7.07 -5.26 -4.00
CA VAL A 174 -5.65 -5.55 -3.90
C VAL A 174 -5.31 -6.67 -4.88
N ASP A 175 -4.42 -6.37 -5.81
CA ASP A 175 -3.95 -7.28 -6.85
C ASP A 175 -2.61 -7.92 -6.47
N TYR A 176 -1.73 -7.12 -5.84
CA TYR A 176 -0.41 -7.60 -5.47
C TYR A 176 0.15 -6.83 -4.27
N VAL A 177 0.85 -7.56 -3.37
CA VAL A 177 1.61 -6.98 -2.27
C VAL A 177 3.09 -7.19 -2.58
N TYR A 178 3.84 -6.10 -2.72
CA TYR A 178 5.27 -6.18 -3.06
C TYR A 178 6.07 -6.76 -1.87
N PRO A 179 7.03 -7.67 -2.12
CA PRO A 179 7.80 -8.32 -1.07
C PRO A 179 8.91 -7.45 -0.46
N SER A 180 9.11 -6.24 -1.01
CA SER A 180 10.16 -5.32 -0.58
C SER A 180 9.58 -4.13 0.19
N LEU A 181 10.32 -3.68 1.19
CA LEU A 181 10.01 -2.48 1.97
C LEU A 181 10.92 -1.32 1.54
N ASN A 182 10.37 -0.12 1.58
CA ASN A 182 11.17 1.09 1.46
C ASN A 182 11.81 1.41 2.84
N PRO A 183 13.14 1.32 2.98
CA PRO A 183 13.77 1.48 4.28
C PRO A 183 13.72 2.91 4.84
N LYS A 184 13.50 3.91 3.97
CA LYS A 184 13.42 5.32 4.38
C LYS A 184 12.07 5.65 4.98
N THR A 185 10.99 5.18 4.36
CA THR A 185 9.60 5.43 4.79
C THR A 185 9.05 4.34 5.69
N ARG A 186 9.69 3.17 5.74
CA ARG A 186 9.21 1.96 6.40
C ARG A 186 7.81 1.58 5.93
N THR A 187 7.60 1.67 4.61
CA THR A 187 6.36 1.30 3.94
C THR A 187 6.59 0.15 2.97
N GLY A 188 5.61 -0.70 2.83
CA GLY A 188 5.50 -1.66 1.74
C GLY A 188 4.54 -1.14 0.67
N GLN A 189 4.80 -1.48 -0.56
CA GLN A 189 3.93 -1.13 -1.67
C GLN A 189 2.85 -2.19 -1.87
N VAL A 190 1.65 -1.71 -2.14
CA VAL A 190 0.48 -2.55 -2.46
C VAL A 190 -0.11 -2.05 -3.76
N ARG A 191 -0.23 -2.93 -4.74
CA ARG A 191 -0.84 -2.65 -6.03
C ARG A 191 -2.33 -2.95 -5.97
N ILE A 192 -3.12 -1.97 -6.38
CA ILE A 192 -4.57 -2.04 -6.39
C ILE A 192 -5.03 -1.76 -7.82
N HIS A 193 -5.96 -2.58 -8.30
CA HIS A 193 -6.52 -2.44 -9.61
C HIS A 193 -7.85 -1.70 -9.56
N PHE A 194 -8.03 -0.71 -10.46
CA PHE A 194 -9.27 0.05 -10.63
C PHE A 194 -9.69 0.11 -12.09
N ASP A 195 -10.99 -0.01 -12.33
CA ASP A 195 -11.58 0.27 -13.63
C ASP A 195 -11.72 1.78 -13.83
N ASN A 196 -11.42 2.25 -15.04
CA ASN A 196 -11.43 3.66 -15.42
C ASN A 196 -12.09 3.88 -16.79
N PRO A 197 -13.34 3.48 -16.96
CA PRO A 197 -14.01 3.53 -18.27
C PRO A 197 -14.13 4.95 -18.83
N ASP A 198 -14.25 5.94 -17.95
CA ASP A 198 -14.41 7.35 -18.32
C ASP A 198 -13.06 8.05 -18.58
N GLY A 199 -11.92 7.37 -18.36
CA GLY A 199 -10.60 7.98 -18.43
C GLY A 199 -10.38 9.14 -17.44
N PHE A 200 -11.17 9.19 -16.37
CA PHE A 200 -11.10 10.25 -15.36
C PHE A 200 -9.81 10.16 -14.54
N LEU A 201 -9.45 8.95 -14.15
CA LEU A 201 -8.24 8.68 -13.41
C LEU A 201 -7.04 8.77 -14.35
N LYS A 202 -6.10 9.67 -14.03
CA LYS A 202 -4.90 9.90 -14.84
C LYS A 202 -3.66 9.50 -14.03
N PRO A 203 -2.67 8.86 -14.67
CA PRO A 203 -1.39 8.57 -14.03
C PRO A 203 -0.76 9.82 -13.43
N GLY A 204 -0.16 9.65 -12.25
CA GLY A 204 0.39 10.75 -11.46
C GLY A 204 -0.58 11.39 -10.46
N MET A 205 -1.88 11.05 -10.51
CA MET A 205 -2.84 11.53 -9.52
C MET A 205 -2.58 10.90 -8.15
N PHE A 206 -2.75 11.71 -7.11
CA PHE A 206 -2.70 11.29 -5.72
C PHE A 206 -4.09 10.87 -5.25
N ALA A 207 -4.17 9.78 -4.51
CA ALA A 207 -5.41 9.20 -4.04
C ALA A 207 -5.33 8.81 -2.56
N ASN A 208 -6.43 9.02 -1.84
CA ASN A 208 -6.65 8.47 -0.51
C ASN A 208 -7.34 7.11 -0.64
N LEU A 209 -6.84 6.13 0.07
CA LEU A 209 -7.26 4.74 -0.03
C LEU A 209 -7.68 4.22 1.35
N ASN A 210 -8.77 3.48 1.36
CA ASN A 210 -9.20 2.71 2.51
C ASN A 210 -9.23 1.23 2.13
N ILE A 211 -8.26 0.47 2.63
CA ILE A 211 -8.13 -0.96 2.40
C ILE A 211 -8.91 -1.68 3.52
N LYS A 212 -9.91 -2.47 3.14
CA LYS A 212 -10.66 -3.31 4.06
C LYS A 212 -9.87 -4.59 4.32
N ALA A 213 -8.97 -4.53 5.30
CA ALA A 213 -8.22 -5.71 5.72
C ALA A 213 -9.19 -6.76 6.30
N GLY A 214 -9.14 -7.96 5.76
CA GLY A 214 -9.93 -9.08 6.24
C GLY A 214 -9.59 -9.38 7.69
N LEU A 215 -10.61 -9.42 8.54
CA LEU A 215 -10.50 -10.11 9.82
C LEU A 215 -10.67 -11.60 9.50
N GLY A 216 -9.62 -12.40 9.67
CA GLY A 216 -9.80 -13.83 9.89
C GLY A 216 -10.81 -13.98 11.03
N ASP A 217 -11.38 -15.09 11.26
CA ASP A 217 -12.41 -15.42 12.27
C ASP A 217 -13.05 -14.27 13.08
N LYS A 218 -14.22 -14.48 13.65
CA LYS A 218 -15.04 -13.49 14.39
C LYS A 218 -14.31 -12.92 15.60
N ASN A 219 -13.49 -11.90 15.40
CA ASN A 219 -12.74 -11.24 16.47
C ASN A 219 -13.54 -10.02 16.99
N LEU A 220 -13.42 -9.77 18.28
CA LEU A 220 -14.04 -8.62 18.91
C LEU A 220 -13.31 -7.34 18.51
N ILE A 221 -14.07 -6.33 18.08
CA ILE A 221 -13.52 -5.05 17.61
C ILE A 221 -14.13 -3.93 18.45
N ILE A 222 -13.30 -3.02 18.93
CA ILE A 222 -13.73 -1.83 19.65
C ILE A 222 -13.25 -0.55 18.94
N PRO A 223 -13.90 0.61 19.16
CA PRO A 223 -13.36 1.90 18.75
C PRO A 223 -11.99 2.15 19.41
N LYS A 224 -11.04 2.69 18.66
CA LYS A 224 -9.70 2.98 19.17
C LYS A 224 -9.70 3.97 20.34
N GLU A 225 -10.69 4.84 20.36
CA GLU A 225 -10.91 5.84 21.41
C GLU A 225 -11.23 5.22 22.77
N ALA A 226 -11.80 4.01 22.81
CA ALA A 226 -12.08 3.29 24.06
C ALA A 226 -10.83 2.66 24.68
N LEU A 227 -9.72 2.56 23.93
CA LEU A 227 -8.50 1.92 24.39
C LEU A 227 -7.59 2.90 25.13
N ILE A 228 -7.29 2.61 26.39
CA ILE A 228 -6.32 3.31 27.22
C ILE A 228 -5.00 2.55 27.15
N ARG A 229 -3.94 3.22 26.71
CA ARG A 229 -2.58 2.67 26.67
C ARG A 229 -1.73 3.25 27.78
N MET A 230 -1.22 2.39 28.64
CA MET A 230 -0.31 2.76 29.72
C MET A 230 0.94 1.90 29.65
N GLY A 231 2.01 2.41 29.03
CA GLY A 231 3.27 1.67 28.93
C GLY A 231 3.07 0.26 28.39
N ASP A 232 3.21 -0.73 29.25
CA ASP A 232 3.13 -2.15 28.88
C ASP A 232 1.70 -2.75 28.99
N SER A 233 0.71 -1.97 29.44
CA SER A 233 -0.67 -2.47 29.62
C SER A 233 -1.68 -1.71 28.78
N ASN A 234 -2.64 -2.44 28.23
CA ASN A 234 -3.78 -1.89 27.52
C ASN A 234 -5.03 -2.13 28.36
N ARG A 235 -5.87 -1.11 28.50
CA ARG A 235 -7.09 -1.19 29.33
C ARG A 235 -8.29 -0.65 28.58
N VAL A 236 -9.46 -1.14 28.99
CA VAL A 236 -10.77 -0.64 28.56
C VAL A 236 -11.64 -0.47 29.80
N VAL A 237 -12.46 0.56 29.82
CA VAL A 237 -13.42 0.78 30.89
C VAL A 237 -14.77 0.20 30.51
N LEU A 238 -15.25 -0.77 31.27
CA LEU A 238 -16.59 -1.34 31.16
C LEU A 238 -17.60 -0.48 31.95
N ALA A 239 -18.76 -0.28 31.35
CA ALA A 239 -19.92 0.30 32.01
C ALA A 239 -20.80 -0.85 32.55
N LEU A 240 -20.93 -0.96 33.87
CA LEU A 240 -21.70 -2.02 34.55
C LEU A 240 -23.15 -1.62 34.86
N GLY A 241 -23.57 -0.43 34.42
CA GLY A 241 -24.87 0.14 34.79
C GLY A 241 -24.81 0.88 36.15
N ASP A 242 -25.87 1.61 36.46
CA ASP A 242 -26.06 2.37 37.72
C ASP A 242 -24.88 3.30 38.10
N GLY A 243 -24.17 3.84 37.08
CA GLY A 243 -23.02 4.70 37.29
C GLY A 243 -21.73 3.97 37.75
N LYS A 244 -21.71 2.64 37.68
CA LYS A 244 -20.54 1.82 38.05
C LYS A 244 -19.70 1.52 36.86
N PHE A 245 -18.37 1.68 37.02
CA PHE A 245 -17.37 1.44 35.98
C PHE A 245 -16.31 0.48 36.50
N LYS A 246 -15.73 -0.31 35.58
CA LYS A 246 -14.65 -1.23 35.91
C LYS A 246 -13.59 -1.17 34.82
N SER A 247 -12.33 -0.87 35.20
CA SER A 247 -11.20 -0.97 34.29
C SER A 247 -10.75 -2.42 34.15
N VAL A 248 -10.58 -2.89 32.90
CA VAL A 248 -10.18 -4.25 32.57
C VAL A 248 -8.96 -4.23 31.68
N ASN A 249 -7.97 -5.06 31.99
CA ASN A 249 -6.83 -5.27 31.08
C ASN A 249 -7.28 -6.06 29.86
N VAL A 250 -6.80 -5.67 28.70
CA VAL A 250 -7.13 -6.30 27.42
C VAL A 250 -5.88 -6.60 26.63
N ASP A 251 -5.88 -7.74 25.94
CA ASP A 251 -4.87 -8.05 24.95
C ASP A 251 -5.31 -7.54 23.58
N VAL A 252 -4.48 -6.72 22.97
CA VAL A 252 -4.77 -6.04 21.73
C VAL A 252 -4.14 -6.81 20.57
N GLY A 253 -4.95 -7.10 19.54
CA GLY A 253 -4.51 -7.67 18.29
C GLY A 253 -4.17 -6.61 17.25
N ARG A 254 -4.83 -6.68 16.11
CA ARG A 254 -4.61 -5.79 14.96
C ARG A 254 -5.15 -4.38 15.23
N LEU A 255 -4.41 -3.40 14.73
CA LEU A 255 -4.74 -1.98 14.85
C LEU A 255 -5.14 -1.42 13.49
N GLY A 256 -6.42 -1.06 13.35
CA GLY A 256 -6.91 -0.26 12.24
C GLY A 256 -6.78 1.24 12.48
N SER A 257 -7.26 2.04 11.56
CA SER A 257 -7.25 3.51 11.67
C SER A 257 -8.17 4.00 12.78
N SER A 258 -9.41 3.50 12.83
CA SER A 258 -10.46 3.89 13.80
C SER A 258 -10.84 2.79 14.79
N ARG A 259 -10.43 1.54 14.57
CA ARG A 259 -10.82 0.36 15.34
C ARG A 259 -9.64 -0.49 15.74
N VAL A 260 -9.83 -1.26 16.83
CA VAL A 260 -8.81 -2.14 17.42
C VAL A 260 -9.43 -3.50 17.66
N GLU A 261 -8.72 -4.54 17.30
CA GLU A 261 -9.05 -5.91 17.60
C GLU A 261 -8.66 -6.25 19.04
N ILE A 262 -9.55 -6.92 19.76
CA ILE A 262 -9.31 -7.42 21.12
C ILE A 262 -9.23 -8.95 21.06
N LEU A 263 -8.11 -9.47 21.51
CA LEU A 263 -7.85 -10.91 21.55
C LEU A 263 -8.38 -11.55 22.83
N SER A 264 -8.28 -10.82 23.94
CA SER A 264 -8.76 -11.29 25.26
C SER A 264 -9.12 -10.11 26.17
N GLY A 265 -9.91 -10.39 27.22
CA GLY A 265 -10.27 -9.41 28.25
C GLY A 265 -11.64 -8.76 28.10
N LEU A 266 -12.35 -8.95 26.95
CA LEU A 266 -13.72 -8.50 26.73
C LEU A 266 -14.58 -9.63 26.14
N MET A 267 -15.89 -9.53 26.35
CA MET A 267 -16.88 -10.41 25.75
C MET A 267 -17.81 -9.65 24.80
N ALA A 268 -18.39 -10.35 23.83
CA ALA A 268 -19.39 -9.77 22.97
C ALA A 268 -20.64 -9.39 23.78
N GLY A 269 -21.06 -8.13 23.69
CA GLY A 269 -22.16 -7.59 24.46
C GLY A 269 -21.74 -6.72 25.65
N ASP A 270 -20.45 -6.65 25.97
CA ASP A 270 -19.96 -5.73 26.99
C ASP A 270 -20.15 -4.27 26.55
N GLU A 271 -20.67 -3.45 27.44
CA GLU A 271 -20.75 -2.00 27.22
C GLU A 271 -19.46 -1.33 27.64
N ILE A 272 -18.86 -0.57 26.72
CA ILE A 272 -17.57 0.09 26.93
C ILE A 272 -17.70 1.61 26.85
N VAL A 273 -16.85 2.30 27.62
CA VAL A 273 -16.78 3.76 27.63
C VAL A 273 -15.85 4.24 26.51
N THR A 274 -16.37 5.10 25.64
CA THR A 274 -15.62 5.66 24.49
C THR A 274 -15.16 7.11 24.71
N SER A 275 -15.62 7.78 25.78
CA SER A 275 -15.25 9.15 26.10
C SER A 275 -14.98 9.31 27.60
N ALA A 276 -14.03 10.18 27.95
CA ALA A 276 -13.59 10.44 29.32
C ALA A 276 -13.05 9.19 30.09
N GLN A 277 -12.76 8.11 29.38
CA GLN A 277 -12.29 6.83 29.92
C GLN A 277 -11.02 6.97 30.78
N PHE A 278 -10.12 7.88 30.42
CA PHE A 278 -8.88 8.11 31.17
C PHE A 278 -9.13 8.66 32.60
N LEU A 279 -10.11 9.55 32.75
CA LEU A 279 -10.48 10.09 34.05
C LEU A 279 -11.09 9.00 34.95
N ILE A 280 -11.95 8.16 34.37
CA ILE A 280 -12.59 7.06 35.07
C ILE A 280 -11.59 5.97 35.45
N ASP A 281 -10.64 5.64 34.58
CA ASP A 281 -9.56 4.67 34.86
C ASP A 281 -8.65 5.17 35.99
N SER A 282 -8.27 6.43 35.97
CA SER A 282 -7.47 7.06 37.03
C SER A 282 -8.15 7.01 38.40
N GLU A 283 -9.45 7.27 38.46
CA GLU A 283 -10.21 7.21 39.70
C GLU A 283 -10.42 5.75 40.17
N SER A 284 -10.69 4.83 39.25
CA SER A 284 -10.83 3.41 39.55
C SER A 284 -9.53 2.80 40.11
N SER A 285 -8.37 3.21 39.58
CA SER A 285 -7.05 2.78 40.05
C SER A 285 -6.78 3.26 41.47
N LYS A 286 -7.08 4.53 41.79
CA LYS A 286 -6.96 5.07 43.16
C LYS A 286 -7.85 4.34 44.14
N SER A 287 -9.10 4.05 43.78
CA SER A 287 -10.03 3.36 44.65
C SER A 287 -9.65 1.90 44.93
N SER A 288 -9.00 1.23 43.98
CA SER A 288 -8.50 -0.14 44.16
C SER A 288 -7.29 -0.21 45.09
N ASP A 289 -6.39 0.78 45.02
CA ASP A 289 -5.26 0.90 45.94
C ASP A 289 -5.69 1.21 47.35
N PHE A 290 -6.71 2.08 47.55
CA PHE A 290 -7.30 2.32 48.86
C PHE A 290 -7.99 1.07 49.46
N LYS A 291 -8.60 0.22 48.66
CA LYS A 291 -9.19 -1.05 49.14
C LYS A 291 -8.13 -2.07 49.54
N ARG A 292 -6.99 -2.14 48.87
CA ARG A 292 -5.87 -2.97 49.28
C ARG A 292 -5.29 -2.52 50.63
N MET A 293 -5.15 -1.19 50.85
CA MET A 293 -4.67 -0.66 52.11
C MET A 293 -5.62 -0.90 53.28
N ASN A 294 -6.92 -1.03 53.06
CA ASN A 294 -7.94 -1.25 54.12
C ASN A 294 -8.22 -2.74 54.39
N HIS A 295 -7.65 -3.70 53.62
CA HIS A 295 -7.90 -5.14 53.88
C HIS A 295 -6.85 -5.76 54.83
N ASP A 296 -5.79 -5.04 55.20
CA ASP A 296 -4.76 -5.56 56.15
C ASP A 296 -5.04 -5.26 57.63
N SER A 297 -6.24 -4.79 58.01
CA SER A 297 -6.58 -4.48 59.39
C SER A 297 -7.79 -5.19 59.93
N ASN A 298 -7.96 -6.50 59.67
CA ASN A 298 -8.80 -7.37 60.53
C ASN A 298 -8.69 -8.82 60.09
N THR A 299 -7.89 -9.59 60.75
CA THR A 299 -8.21 -10.97 61.21
C THR A 299 -7.07 -11.47 62.10
N ASP A 300 -7.38 -11.51 63.40
CA ASP A 300 -6.75 -12.41 64.34
C ASP A 300 -7.25 -13.85 64.13
N SER A 301 -6.38 -14.77 64.40
CA SER A 301 -6.54 -16.19 64.82
C SER A 301 -6.57 -17.28 63.78
N GLU A 302 -5.50 -18.05 63.93
CA GLU A 302 -5.32 -19.54 63.97
C GLU A 302 -5.07 -20.32 62.70
N SER A 303 -3.84 -20.79 62.72
CA SER A 303 -3.29 -22.14 62.62
C SER A 303 -3.00 -22.76 61.21
N HIS A 304 -1.69 -23.07 61.16
CA HIS A 304 -1.01 -24.21 60.55
C HIS A 304 -0.93 -24.47 59.04
N ASP A 305 0.28 -24.30 58.62
CA ASP A 305 1.20 -25.26 57.97
C ASP A 305 1.28 -25.29 56.44
N SER A 306 2.50 -25.16 56.07
CA SER A 306 3.31 -25.67 54.93
C SER A 306 3.70 -24.67 53.82
N MET A 307 4.98 -24.32 53.90
CA MET A 307 6.02 -24.10 52.90
C MET A 307 5.60 -23.84 51.42
N SER A 308 5.89 -22.63 50.95
CA SER A 308 6.82 -22.44 49.83
C SER A 308 7.24 -20.99 49.69
N SER A 309 8.55 -20.81 49.48
CA SER A 309 9.30 -19.57 49.34
C SER A 309 8.82 -18.67 48.23
N ASP A 310 8.48 -17.41 48.55
CA ASP A 310 8.77 -16.29 47.67
C ASP A 310 9.05 -15.02 48.56
N ALA A 311 10.20 -14.42 48.37
CA ALA A 311 10.68 -13.31 49.16
C ALA A 311 9.84 -12.04 48.87
N ALA A 312 8.81 -11.82 49.65
CA ALA A 312 8.15 -10.52 49.74
C ALA A 312 9.07 -9.54 50.45
N ALA A 313 9.47 -8.48 49.77
CA ALA A 313 10.21 -7.37 50.39
C ALA A 313 9.41 -6.83 51.60
N GLN A 314 9.86 -7.03 52.82
CA GLN A 314 9.28 -6.51 54.03
C GLN A 314 9.44 -4.98 54.03
N ALA A 315 8.30 -4.26 54.06
CA ALA A 315 8.29 -2.82 54.23
C ALA A 315 8.61 -2.50 55.67
N VAL A 316 9.71 -1.76 55.91
CA VAL A 316 10.13 -1.27 57.20
C VAL A 316 9.71 0.17 57.32
N TRP A 317 9.00 0.51 58.43
CA TRP A 317 8.57 1.87 58.74
C TRP A 317 9.54 2.51 59.73
N VAL A 318 10.06 3.71 59.38
CA VAL A 318 11.01 4.46 60.20
C VAL A 318 10.51 5.88 60.38
N GLU A 319 10.60 6.38 61.61
CA GLU A 319 10.38 7.79 61.88
C GLU A 319 11.53 8.63 61.33
N ALA A 320 11.21 9.62 60.53
CA ALA A 320 12.17 10.54 59.95
C ALA A 320 11.74 11.98 60.16
N THR A 321 12.70 12.85 60.44
CA THR A 321 12.48 14.28 60.60
C THR A 321 12.86 15.03 59.32
N VAL A 322 11.92 15.83 58.82
CA VAL A 322 12.19 16.70 57.66
C VAL A 322 13.11 17.86 58.11
N LYS A 323 14.30 17.93 57.56
CA LYS A 323 15.30 19.01 57.87
C LYS A 323 15.22 20.14 56.86
N ASN A 324 14.99 19.85 55.60
CA ASN A 324 14.97 20.90 54.59
C ASN A 324 14.04 20.47 53.41
N VAL A 325 13.29 21.45 52.87
CA VAL A 325 12.40 21.27 51.70
C VAL A 325 12.86 22.28 50.65
N MET A 326 13.28 21.80 49.47
CA MET A 326 13.64 22.60 48.32
C MET A 326 12.60 22.46 47.22
N PRO A 327 11.53 23.29 47.22
CA PRO A 327 10.42 23.14 46.28
C PRO A 327 10.81 23.28 44.80
N GLN A 328 11.88 24.07 44.54
CA GLN A 328 12.37 24.33 43.18
C GLN A 328 13.01 23.11 42.50
N HIS A 329 13.45 22.13 43.29
CA HIS A 329 14.10 20.91 42.80
C HIS A 329 13.33 19.63 43.14
N SER A 330 12.11 19.77 43.73
CA SER A 330 11.31 18.63 44.20
C SER A 330 12.09 17.67 45.12
N MET A 331 12.97 18.24 45.97
CA MET A 331 13.82 17.49 46.90
C MET A 331 13.48 17.82 48.33
N VAL A 332 13.49 16.78 49.17
CA VAL A 332 13.29 16.86 50.61
C VAL A 332 14.44 16.12 51.26
N THR A 333 15.09 16.76 52.23
CA THR A 333 16.15 16.15 53.07
C THR A 333 15.53 15.64 54.34
N LEU A 334 15.65 14.34 54.59
CA LEU A 334 15.16 13.66 55.79
C LEU A 334 16.31 13.17 56.65
N GLU A 335 16.15 13.31 57.94
CA GLU A 335 17.03 12.69 58.94
C GLU A 335 16.25 11.51 59.55
N HIS A 336 16.82 10.31 59.49
CA HIS A 336 16.25 9.12 60.11
C HIS A 336 17.26 8.46 61.07
N GLY A 337 16.73 7.70 62.02
CA GLY A 337 17.54 6.89 62.93
C GLY A 337 18.09 5.64 62.22
N GLU A 338 18.82 4.85 62.97
CA GLU A 338 19.33 3.56 62.50
C GLU A 338 18.17 2.61 62.12
N ILE A 339 18.29 1.98 60.93
CA ILE A 339 17.32 0.97 60.43
C ILE A 339 18.00 -0.39 60.55
N SER A 340 17.78 -1.03 61.70
CA SER A 340 18.47 -2.29 62.04
C SER A 340 18.12 -3.45 61.12
N GLU A 341 16.89 -3.45 60.51
CA GLU A 341 16.48 -4.48 59.57
C GLU A 341 17.21 -4.45 58.22
N TRP A 342 17.80 -3.29 57.88
CA TRP A 342 18.56 -3.11 56.64
C TRP A 342 20.05 -2.80 56.88
N ASP A 343 20.49 -2.86 58.12
CA ASP A 343 21.86 -2.51 58.52
C ASP A 343 22.30 -1.10 58.03
N TRP A 344 21.33 -0.16 58.05
CA TRP A 344 21.56 1.23 57.66
C TRP A 344 21.77 2.10 58.88
N PRO A 345 22.90 2.80 58.97
CA PRO A 345 23.18 3.73 60.05
C PRO A 345 22.27 4.97 59.98
N ALA A 346 22.17 5.70 61.09
CA ALA A 346 21.49 7.00 61.11
C ALA A 346 22.14 7.96 60.11
N MET A 347 21.31 8.54 59.23
CA MET A 347 21.75 9.41 58.13
C MET A 347 20.83 10.63 57.94
N THR A 348 21.38 11.65 57.26
CA THR A 348 20.66 12.88 56.91
C THR A 348 20.57 13.00 55.38
#